data_13d807552815df2ade2d92dcc836632b
#
_entry.id   13d807552815df2ade2d92dcc836632b
#
_cell.length_a   1.000
_cell.length_b   1.000
_cell.length_c   1.000
_cell.angle_alpha   90.00
_cell.angle_beta   90.00
_cell.angle_gamma   90.00
#
_symmetry.space_group_name_H-M   'P 1'
#
loop_
_entity.id
_entity.type
_entity.pdbx_description
1 polymer ?
#
loop_
_entity_poly.entity_id
_entity_poly.type
_entity_poly.pdbx_seq_one_letter_code
_entity_poly.pdbx_strand_id
1 'polypeptide(L)'
;MKFKIGYVGVGLMGGPMVKRLTGLGWQVRAYDIVPERSSARSVAEAVQGADVVVLNLPTNEAVEDVLEKLVPVLRAPQLVVDFSTIPVEACRAHAARLFKATGCRWVDAPVSGGPPAVEAGTLTVMAGGETADLERLAPLMKDIAGRCTRMGPVGSGLAAKMINQLIVGVGHAMLGEAIGLCEKAGIDAARIPECLAGGYADSNVMKAYWPRMVQRDFAPRGYVRQLLKDLEMVSAWAKSLRSRTPVMDSALEAYRELKKKGHSELDTSAVVKLYL
;
A
#
# COMPACT_ATOMS: atom_id res chain seq x y z
N MET A 1 9.48 20.93 -12.83
CA MET A 1 9.08 20.53 -14.20
C MET A 1 8.51 19.12 -14.10
N LYS A 2 7.43 18.80 -14.84
CA LYS A 2 6.85 17.44 -14.87
C LYS A 2 7.69 16.57 -15.81
N PHE A 3 7.97 15.35 -15.38
CA PHE A 3 8.65 14.33 -16.17
C PHE A 3 7.65 13.33 -16.77
N LYS A 4 8.08 12.53 -17.73
CA LYS A 4 7.26 11.48 -18.36
C LYS A 4 7.24 10.25 -17.46
N ILE A 5 6.06 9.66 -17.28
CA ILE A 5 5.84 8.51 -16.39
C ILE A 5 5.41 7.30 -17.22
N GLY A 6 6.16 6.19 -17.07
CA GLY A 6 5.68 4.86 -17.41
C GLY A 6 5.07 4.21 -16.17
N TYR A 7 3.79 3.87 -16.20
CA TYR A 7 3.07 3.36 -15.02
C TYR A 7 2.66 1.90 -15.23
N VAL A 8 3.02 1.02 -14.31
CA VAL A 8 2.72 -0.42 -14.39
C VAL A 8 1.92 -0.85 -13.17
N GLY A 9 0.69 -1.35 -13.43
CA GLY A 9 -0.27 -1.77 -12.41
C GLY A 9 -1.36 -0.73 -12.15
N VAL A 10 -2.48 -0.83 -12.87
CA VAL A 10 -3.63 0.11 -12.82
C VAL A 10 -4.81 -0.52 -12.07
N GLY A 11 -4.50 -1.15 -10.92
CA GLY A 11 -5.48 -1.77 -10.03
C GLY A 11 -6.18 -0.76 -9.12
N LEU A 12 -6.62 -1.24 -7.94
CA LEU A 12 -7.40 -0.47 -6.95
C LEU A 12 -6.73 0.86 -6.56
N MET A 13 -5.41 0.87 -6.40
CA MET A 13 -4.64 2.07 -6.06
C MET A 13 -4.09 2.78 -7.30
N GLY A 14 -3.59 2.01 -8.28
CA GLY A 14 -2.96 2.57 -9.48
C GLY A 14 -3.93 3.31 -10.39
N GLY A 15 -5.17 2.82 -10.53
CA GLY A 15 -6.21 3.48 -11.33
C GLY A 15 -6.48 4.93 -10.90
N PRO A 16 -6.84 5.17 -9.64
CA PRO A 16 -6.97 6.53 -9.10
C PRO A 16 -5.70 7.38 -9.24
N MET A 17 -4.49 6.79 -9.04
CA MET A 17 -3.22 7.51 -9.21
C MET A 17 -3.02 7.97 -10.65
N VAL A 18 -3.20 7.09 -11.64
CA VAL A 18 -3.09 7.43 -13.06
C VAL A 18 -4.10 8.52 -13.41
N LYS A 19 -5.36 8.38 -12.99
CA LYS A 19 -6.41 9.36 -13.22
C LYS A 19 -6.05 10.74 -12.65
N ARG A 20 -5.58 10.78 -11.39
CA ARG A 20 -5.16 12.02 -10.74
C ARG A 20 -3.99 12.67 -11.46
N LEU A 21 -2.94 11.92 -11.73
CA LEU A 21 -1.74 12.45 -12.39
C LEU A 21 -2.07 13.00 -13.79
N THR A 22 -2.86 12.26 -14.58
CA THR A 22 -3.29 12.68 -15.90
C THR A 22 -4.15 13.96 -15.81
N GLY A 23 -5.10 14.01 -14.86
CA GLY A 23 -5.92 15.20 -14.60
C GLY A 23 -5.11 16.43 -14.20
N LEU A 24 -3.97 16.23 -13.54
CA LEU A 24 -3.02 17.30 -13.23
C LEU A 24 -2.05 17.62 -14.37
N GLY A 25 -2.21 17.00 -15.55
CA GLY A 25 -1.41 17.28 -16.76
C GLY A 25 -0.04 16.59 -16.77
N TRP A 26 0.14 15.47 -16.08
CA TRP A 26 1.30 14.59 -16.24
C TRP A 26 1.18 13.76 -17.50
N GLN A 27 2.30 13.54 -18.19
CA GLN A 27 2.38 12.59 -19.29
C GLN A 27 2.55 11.18 -18.70
N VAL A 28 1.45 10.42 -18.63
CA VAL A 28 1.44 9.07 -18.11
C VAL A 28 1.09 8.08 -19.20
N ARG A 29 1.93 7.08 -19.42
CA ARG A 29 1.63 5.92 -20.24
C ARG A 29 1.52 4.70 -19.31
N ALA A 30 0.34 4.11 -19.27
CA ALA A 30 0.00 3.07 -18.30
C ALA A 30 -0.16 1.69 -18.93
N TYR A 31 0.28 0.66 -18.21
CA TYR A 31 0.08 -0.75 -18.55
C TYR A 31 -0.48 -1.53 -17.35
N ASP A 32 -1.46 -2.37 -17.63
CA ASP A 32 -2.02 -3.38 -16.72
C ASP A 32 -2.23 -4.69 -17.49
N ILE A 33 -2.31 -5.81 -16.77
CA ILE A 33 -2.68 -7.11 -17.37
C ILE A 33 -4.13 -7.14 -17.85
N VAL A 34 -4.97 -6.22 -17.36
CA VAL A 34 -6.34 -5.98 -17.80
C VAL A 34 -6.28 -4.93 -18.91
N PRO A 35 -6.49 -5.29 -20.20
CA PRO A 35 -6.26 -4.40 -21.34
C PRO A 35 -7.04 -3.08 -21.27
N GLU A 36 -8.27 -3.11 -20.75
CA GLU A 36 -9.16 -1.95 -20.66
C GLU A 36 -8.62 -0.85 -19.73
N ARG A 37 -7.66 -1.18 -18.86
CA ARG A 37 -6.99 -0.25 -17.94
C ARG A 37 -5.70 0.33 -18.50
N SER A 38 -5.28 -0.14 -19.68
CA SER A 38 -3.99 0.19 -20.28
C SER A 38 -4.11 1.26 -21.36
N SER A 39 -3.09 2.12 -21.44
CA SER A 39 -2.85 2.98 -22.60
C SER A 39 -1.63 2.52 -23.43
N ALA A 40 -0.97 1.45 -23.00
CA ALA A 40 0.13 0.77 -23.67
C ALA A 40 -0.15 -0.72 -23.82
N ARG A 41 0.41 -1.38 -24.85
CA ARG A 41 0.21 -2.80 -25.14
C ARG A 41 1.13 -3.71 -24.35
N SER A 42 2.19 -3.16 -23.78
CA SER A 42 3.20 -3.91 -23.02
C SER A 42 3.89 -3.03 -21.99
N VAL A 43 4.57 -3.68 -21.03
CA VAL A 43 5.46 -2.99 -20.07
C VAL A 43 6.52 -2.19 -20.81
N ALA A 44 7.16 -2.76 -21.83
CA ALA A 44 8.21 -2.10 -22.61
C ALA A 44 7.69 -0.81 -23.29
N GLU A 45 6.51 -0.87 -23.89
CA GLU A 45 5.87 0.31 -24.51
C GLU A 45 5.51 1.36 -23.45
N ALA A 46 5.01 0.96 -22.29
CA ALA A 46 4.66 1.89 -21.21
C ALA A 46 5.86 2.70 -20.72
N VAL A 47 7.04 2.07 -20.63
CA VAL A 47 8.25 2.71 -20.09
C VAL A 47 9.16 3.34 -21.11
N GLN A 48 8.86 3.18 -22.41
CA GLN A 48 9.65 3.75 -23.50
C GLN A 48 9.66 5.27 -23.44
N GLY A 49 10.85 5.85 -23.27
CA GLY A 49 11.05 7.30 -23.16
C GLY A 49 10.48 7.94 -21.89
N ALA A 50 10.12 7.12 -20.88
CA ALA A 50 9.77 7.61 -19.55
C ALA A 50 11.02 8.04 -18.79
N ASP A 51 10.92 9.12 -18.02
CA ASP A 51 11.95 9.55 -17.07
C ASP A 51 11.87 8.78 -15.76
N VAL A 52 10.63 8.44 -15.37
CA VAL A 52 10.31 7.68 -14.14
C VAL A 52 9.37 6.55 -14.49
N VAL A 53 9.66 5.37 -13.96
CA VAL A 53 8.83 4.17 -14.04
C VAL A 53 8.20 3.94 -12.67
N VAL A 54 6.88 3.94 -12.63
CA VAL A 54 6.09 3.69 -11.42
C VAL A 54 5.55 2.27 -11.45
N LEU A 55 5.78 1.52 -10.37
CA LEU A 55 5.19 0.22 -10.13
C LEU A 55 4.12 0.33 -9.04
N ASN A 56 3.00 -0.36 -9.22
CA ASN A 56 1.95 -0.46 -8.21
C ASN A 56 1.26 -1.84 -8.33
N LEU A 57 1.94 -2.86 -7.85
CA LEU A 57 1.65 -4.26 -8.11
C LEU A 57 1.20 -4.99 -6.83
N PRO A 58 0.38 -6.04 -6.96
CA PRO A 58 -0.25 -6.68 -5.79
C PRO A 58 0.66 -7.60 -5.00
N THR A 59 1.68 -8.19 -5.64
CA THR A 59 2.54 -9.22 -5.03
C THR A 59 4.00 -9.07 -5.45
N ASN A 60 4.89 -9.75 -4.72
CA ASN A 60 6.31 -9.80 -5.06
C ASN A 60 6.57 -10.47 -6.41
N GLU A 61 5.83 -11.54 -6.70
CA GLU A 61 5.95 -12.27 -7.97
C GLU A 61 5.60 -11.37 -9.15
N ALA A 62 4.54 -10.54 -9.01
CA ALA A 62 4.17 -9.56 -10.04
C ALA A 62 5.25 -8.49 -10.23
N VAL A 63 5.93 -8.06 -9.15
CA VAL A 63 7.07 -7.13 -9.25
C VAL A 63 8.24 -7.80 -9.97
N GLU A 64 8.54 -9.04 -9.65
CA GLU A 64 9.61 -9.82 -10.29
C GLU A 64 9.35 -10.02 -11.78
N ASP A 65 8.13 -10.44 -12.17
CA ASP A 65 7.72 -10.60 -13.56
C ASP A 65 7.83 -9.30 -14.38
N VAL A 66 7.49 -8.17 -13.75
CA VAL A 66 7.64 -6.86 -14.38
C VAL A 66 9.11 -6.46 -14.46
N LEU A 67 9.91 -6.70 -13.42
CA LEU A 67 11.35 -6.42 -13.42
C LEU A 67 12.07 -7.17 -14.55
N GLU A 68 11.71 -8.41 -14.84
CA GLU A 68 12.27 -9.17 -15.97
C GLU A 68 12.02 -8.47 -17.32
N LYS A 69 10.84 -7.85 -17.46
CA LYS A 69 10.48 -7.09 -18.67
C LYS A 69 11.13 -5.70 -18.71
N LEU A 70 11.48 -5.13 -17.55
CA LEU A 70 12.13 -3.83 -17.44
C LEU A 70 13.64 -3.88 -17.71
N VAL A 71 14.35 -4.90 -17.22
CA VAL A 71 15.80 -5.03 -17.35
C VAL A 71 16.30 -4.89 -18.81
N PRO A 72 15.69 -5.49 -19.83
CA PRO A 72 16.16 -5.33 -21.21
C PRO A 72 15.93 -3.94 -21.79
N VAL A 73 14.99 -3.15 -21.27
CA VAL A 73 14.53 -1.89 -21.90
C VAL A 73 14.91 -0.62 -21.12
N LEU A 74 15.14 -0.72 -19.82
CA LEU A 74 15.55 0.44 -19.00
C LEU A 74 17.06 0.73 -19.12
N ARG A 75 17.37 2.01 -19.06
CA ARG A 75 18.76 2.52 -19.00
C ARG A 75 18.80 3.75 -18.11
N ALA A 76 19.92 3.95 -17.40
CA ALA A 76 20.18 5.19 -16.70
C ALA A 76 20.04 6.39 -17.66
N PRO A 77 19.48 7.52 -17.24
CA PRO A 77 19.15 7.92 -15.87
C PRO A 77 17.69 7.65 -15.45
N GLN A 78 16.96 6.70 -16.04
CA GLN A 78 15.61 6.36 -15.64
C GLN A 78 15.56 5.92 -14.17
N LEU A 79 14.50 6.27 -13.46
CA LEU A 79 14.30 5.97 -12.04
C LEU A 79 13.06 5.12 -11.86
N VAL A 80 13.16 4.02 -11.11
CA VAL A 80 12.01 3.19 -10.72
C VAL A 80 11.50 3.65 -9.36
N VAL A 81 10.20 3.86 -9.25
CA VAL A 81 9.47 4.12 -7.98
C VAL A 81 8.44 3.03 -7.78
N ASP A 82 8.57 2.28 -6.70
CA ASP A 82 7.69 1.17 -6.40
C ASP A 82 6.76 1.49 -5.22
N PHE A 83 5.48 1.64 -5.50
CA PHE A 83 4.42 1.80 -4.50
C PHE A 83 3.88 0.45 -4.00
N SER A 84 4.35 -0.67 -4.55
CA SER A 84 3.93 -2.00 -4.14
C SER A 84 4.33 -2.30 -2.69
N THR A 85 3.58 -3.17 -2.03
CA THR A 85 3.94 -3.69 -0.71
C THR A 85 4.44 -5.12 -0.87
N ILE A 86 5.77 -5.29 -0.80
CA ILE A 86 6.50 -6.54 -0.97
C ILE A 86 7.49 -6.74 0.20
N PRO A 87 8.07 -7.95 0.37
CA PRO A 87 9.08 -8.17 1.42
C PRO A 87 10.28 -7.23 1.28
N VAL A 88 10.77 -6.73 2.41
CA VAL A 88 11.90 -5.78 2.48
C VAL A 88 13.14 -6.30 1.74
N GLU A 89 13.50 -7.55 1.99
CA GLU A 89 14.69 -8.16 1.38
C GLU A 89 14.52 -8.41 -0.13
N ALA A 90 13.31 -8.76 -0.57
CA ALA A 90 13.01 -8.88 -2.00
C ALA A 90 13.18 -7.53 -2.72
N CYS A 91 12.67 -6.44 -2.14
CA CYS A 91 12.87 -5.10 -2.68
C CYS A 91 14.36 -4.74 -2.84
N ARG A 92 15.16 -5.01 -1.81
CA ARG A 92 16.62 -4.78 -1.87
C ARG A 92 17.28 -5.58 -2.98
N ALA A 93 16.90 -6.85 -3.14
CA ALA A 93 17.39 -7.72 -4.18
C ALA A 93 17.00 -7.23 -5.59
N HIS A 94 15.72 -6.83 -5.77
CA HIS A 94 15.23 -6.28 -7.03
C HIS A 94 15.96 -4.99 -7.42
N ALA A 95 16.14 -4.08 -6.49
CA ALA A 95 16.86 -2.83 -6.70
C ALA A 95 18.33 -3.08 -7.09
N ALA A 96 19.02 -3.98 -6.39
CA ALA A 96 20.40 -4.34 -6.69
C ALA A 96 20.52 -5.01 -8.07
N ARG A 97 19.60 -5.92 -8.42
CA ARG A 97 19.54 -6.58 -9.75
C ARG A 97 19.34 -5.56 -10.86
N LEU A 98 18.38 -4.64 -10.69
CA LEU A 98 18.11 -3.58 -11.68
C LEU A 98 19.32 -2.68 -11.86
N PHE A 99 19.91 -2.20 -10.78
CA PHE A 99 21.08 -1.32 -10.84
C PHE A 99 22.27 -1.97 -11.53
N LYS A 100 22.58 -3.24 -11.18
CA LYS A 100 23.66 -4.00 -11.80
C LYS A 100 23.45 -4.18 -13.31
N ALA A 101 22.22 -4.40 -13.75
CA ALA A 101 21.91 -4.69 -15.15
C ALA A 101 21.79 -3.43 -16.01
N THR A 102 21.33 -2.32 -15.47
CA THR A 102 20.86 -1.15 -16.25
C THR A 102 21.46 0.18 -15.80
N GLY A 103 22.03 0.26 -14.61
CA GLY A 103 22.42 1.50 -13.94
C GLY A 103 21.25 2.32 -13.38
N CYS A 104 20.00 1.86 -13.56
CA CYS A 104 18.82 2.53 -13.04
C CYS A 104 18.70 2.36 -11.52
N ARG A 105 18.26 3.44 -10.83
CA ARG A 105 18.03 3.41 -9.39
C ARG A 105 16.59 3.04 -9.06
N TRP A 106 16.37 2.70 -7.80
CA TRP A 106 15.08 2.28 -7.24
C TRP A 106 14.76 3.07 -5.98
N VAL A 107 13.50 3.48 -5.87
CA VAL A 107 12.90 4.04 -4.66
C VAL A 107 11.71 3.17 -4.28
N ASP A 108 11.71 2.58 -3.11
CA ASP A 108 10.52 1.97 -2.52
C ASP A 108 9.70 3.04 -1.81
N ALA A 109 8.45 3.16 -2.19
CA ALA A 109 7.59 4.25 -1.75
C ALA A 109 6.17 3.78 -1.37
N PRO A 110 6.03 2.71 -0.55
CA PRO A 110 4.71 2.23 -0.16
C PRO A 110 3.88 3.32 0.50
N VAL A 111 2.56 3.21 0.35
CA VAL A 111 1.61 4.26 0.72
C VAL A 111 0.61 3.82 1.78
N SER A 112 0.03 4.79 2.48
CA SER A 112 -1.11 4.62 3.38
C SER A 112 -2.15 5.70 3.10
N GLY A 113 -3.46 5.35 3.23
CA GLY A 113 -4.60 6.25 3.02
C GLY A 113 -5.68 5.70 2.07
N GLY A 114 -5.35 4.68 1.28
CA GLY A 114 -6.28 4.05 0.34
C GLY A 114 -6.71 4.95 -0.83
N PRO A 115 -7.66 4.48 -1.67
CA PRO A 115 -8.13 5.23 -2.84
C PRO A 115 -8.63 6.64 -2.55
N PRO A 116 -9.37 6.92 -1.45
CA PRO A 116 -9.80 8.29 -1.14
C PRO A 116 -8.64 9.27 -0.94
N ALA A 117 -7.54 8.82 -0.31
CA ALA A 117 -6.37 9.67 -0.12
C ALA A 117 -5.60 9.90 -1.43
N VAL A 118 -5.65 8.94 -2.38
CA VAL A 118 -5.12 9.15 -3.74
C VAL A 118 -5.89 10.26 -4.43
N GLU A 119 -7.21 10.19 -4.43
CA GLU A 119 -8.09 11.17 -5.08
C GLU A 119 -7.89 12.57 -4.50
N ALA A 120 -7.75 12.67 -3.19
CA ALA A 120 -7.49 13.92 -2.48
C ALA A 120 -6.03 14.42 -2.61
N GLY A 121 -5.08 13.57 -3.01
CA GLY A 121 -3.64 13.89 -3.00
C GLY A 121 -3.05 13.99 -1.60
N THR A 122 -3.57 13.20 -0.68
CA THR A 122 -3.22 13.25 0.75
C THR A 122 -2.59 11.96 1.26
N LEU A 123 -2.04 11.13 0.38
CA LEU A 123 -1.35 9.90 0.79
C LEU A 123 -0.24 10.18 1.79
N THR A 124 -0.03 9.25 2.69
CA THR A 124 1.21 9.16 3.46
C THR A 124 2.14 8.20 2.73
N VAL A 125 3.30 8.70 2.29
CA VAL A 125 4.34 7.95 1.58
C VAL A 125 5.52 7.70 2.52
N MET A 126 5.91 6.45 2.66
CA MET A 126 7.11 6.04 3.38
C MET A 126 8.17 5.68 2.33
N ALA A 127 9.21 6.50 2.17
CA ALA A 127 10.14 6.35 1.07
C ALA A 127 11.51 5.84 1.52
N GLY A 128 12.02 4.83 0.80
CA GLY A 128 13.39 4.33 0.92
C GLY A 128 14.14 4.55 -0.38
N GLY A 129 15.32 5.16 -0.29
CA GLY A 129 16.15 5.47 -1.47
C GLY A 129 17.17 6.57 -1.19
N GLU A 130 17.95 6.94 -2.20
CA GLU A 130 18.92 8.03 -2.10
C GLU A 130 18.20 9.40 -2.04
N THR A 131 18.76 10.34 -1.30
CA THR A 131 18.19 11.68 -1.14
C THR A 131 17.95 12.38 -2.48
N ALA A 132 18.94 12.32 -3.38
CA ALA A 132 18.84 12.95 -4.70
C ALA A 132 17.69 12.35 -5.56
N ASP A 133 17.43 11.04 -5.43
CA ASP A 133 16.33 10.40 -6.16
C ASP A 133 14.96 10.87 -5.62
N LEU A 134 14.83 11.05 -4.31
CA LEU A 134 13.62 11.58 -3.70
C LEU A 134 13.40 13.07 -4.01
N GLU A 135 14.46 13.86 -4.06
CA GLU A 135 14.39 15.26 -4.52
C GLU A 135 13.90 15.34 -5.96
N ARG A 136 14.40 14.47 -6.85
CA ARG A 136 13.90 14.34 -8.23
C ARG A 136 12.41 13.99 -8.28
N LEU A 137 11.93 13.15 -7.34
CA LEU A 137 10.53 12.73 -7.24
C LEU A 137 9.62 13.74 -6.52
N ALA A 138 10.17 14.79 -5.91
CA ALA A 138 9.39 15.74 -5.12
C ALA A 138 8.17 16.33 -5.86
N PRO A 139 8.24 16.68 -7.16
CA PRO A 139 7.06 17.14 -7.90
C PRO A 139 5.93 16.11 -7.98
N LEU A 140 6.28 14.83 -8.18
CA LEU A 140 5.30 13.74 -8.19
C LEU A 140 4.69 13.54 -6.80
N MET A 141 5.53 13.49 -5.76
CA MET A 141 5.08 13.27 -4.39
C MET A 141 4.16 14.41 -3.91
N LYS A 142 4.46 15.66 -4.29
CA LYS A 142 3.60 16.83 -3.98
C LYS A 142 2.18 16.69 -4.54
N ASP A 143 2.04 16.07 -5.71
CA ASP A 143 0.75 15.95 -6.39
C ASP A 143 -0.10 14.77 -5.88
N ILE A 144 0.53 13.75 -5.24
CA ILE A 144 -0.18 12.54 -4.77
C ILE A 144 -0.23 12.40 -3.25
N ALA A 145 0.62 13.11 -2.50
CA ALA A 145 0.83 12.88 -1.07
C ALA A 145 0.68 14.15 -0.24
N GLY A 146 0.01 14.04 0.89
CA GLY A 146 0.05 15.06 1.94
C GLY A 146 1.34 15.02 2.75
N ARG A 147 2.01 13.86 2.77
CA ARG A 147 3.29 13.65 3.44
C ARG A 147 4.11 12.59 2.72
N CYS A 148 5.36 12.90 2.42
CA CYS A 148 6.36 11.94 1.97
C CYS A 148 7.58 12.03 2.89
N THR A 149 7.93 10.92 3.55
CA THR A 149 9.04 10.88 4.51
C THR A 149 10.09 9.88 4.05
N ARG A 150 11.35 10.34 3.90
CA ARG A 150 12.47 9.45 3.66
C ARG A 150 12.83 8.70 4.95
N MET A 151 12.76 7.37 4.90
CA MET A 151 13.03 6.50 6.04
C MET A 151 14.47 5.97 6.08
N GLY A 152 15.19 6.07 4.96
CA GLY A 152 16.57 5.57 4.85
C GLY A 152 16.90 5.08 3.44
N PRO A 153 17.88 4.19 3.26
CA PRO A 153 18.21 3.58 1.97
C PRO A 153 17.06 2.68 1.47
N VAL A 154 17.21 2.13 0.27
CA VAL A 154 16.23 1.19 -0.34
C VAL A 154 15.83 0.08 0.63
N GLY A 155 14.53 -0.19 0.71
CA GLY A 155 13.89 -1.12 1.64
C GLY A 155 13.45 -0.49 2.97
N SER A 156 13.88 0.74 3.28
CA SER A 156 13.47 1.41 4.53
C SER A 156 12.03 1.92 4.49
N GLY A 157 11.52 2.29 3.33
CA GLY A 157 10.11 2.62 3.15
C GLY A 157 9.21 1.42 3.41
N LEU A 158 9.58 0.26 2.86
CA LEU A 158 8.87 -1.00 3.13
C LEU A 158 8.99 -1.45 4.59
N ALA A 159 10.14 -1.26 5.24
CA ALA A 159 10.28 -1.53 6.68
C ALA A 159 9.30 -0.67 7.50
N ALA A 160 9.20 0.63 7.18
CA ALA A 160 8.20 1.52 7.79
C ALA A 160 6.76 1.08 7.45
N LYS A 161 6.53 0.59 6.23
CA LYS A 161 5.22 0.04 5.84
C LYS A 161 4.86 -1.22 6.63
N MET A 162 5.81 -2.12 6.94
CA MET A 162 5.55 -3.27 7.81
C MET A 162 5.06 -2.83 9.20
N ILE A 163 5.67 -1.79 9.78
CA ILE A 163 5.22 -1.21 11.05
C ILE A 163 3.82 -0.60 10.91
N ASN A 164 3.57 0.15 9.81
CA ASN A 164 2.24 0.68 9.53
C ASN A 164 1.18 -0.44 9.44
N GLN A 165 1.46 -1.53 8.75
CA GLN A 165 0.50 -2.63 8.57
C GLN A 165 0.25 -3.40 9.87
N LEU A 166 1.27 -3.55 10.73
CA LEU A 166 1.10 -4.06 12.08
C LEU A 166 0.08 -3.21 12.86
N ILE A 167 0.29 -1.88 12.91
CA ILE A 167 -0.58 -0.96 13.66
C ILE A 167 -2.01 -0.98 13.08
N VAL A 168 -2.15 -0.94 11.75
CA VAL A 168 -3.45 -0.94 11.08
C VAL A 168 -4.19 -2.26 11.28
N GLY A 169 -3.52 -3.40 11.08
CA GLY A 169 -4.15 -4.72 11.20
C GLY A 169 -4.60 -5.03 12.63
N VAL A 170 -3.74 -4.73 13.61
CA VAL A 170 -4.10 -4.84 15.03
C VAL A 170 -5.24 -3.87 15.37
N GLY A 171 -5.17 -2.64 14.88
CA GLY A 171 -6.21 -1.64 15.08
C GLY A 171 -7.57 -2.11 14.58
N HIS A 172 -7.66 -2.68 13.38
CA HIS A 172 -8.92 -3.20 12.85
C HIS A 172 -9.47 -4.37 13.70
N ALA A 173 -8.64 -5.33 14.09
CA ALA A 173 -9.06 -6.44 14.93
C ALA A 173 -9.58 -5.94 16.28
N MET A 174 -8.84 -5.04 16.93
CA MET A 174 -9.22 -4.42 18.20
C MET A 174 -10.56 -3.66 18.12
N LEU A 175 -10.80 -2.89 17.04
CA LEU A 175 -12.08 -2.21 16.82
C LEU A 175 -13.22 -3.23 16.65
N GLY A 176 -12.98 -4.34 15.96
CA GLY A 176 -13.96 -5.42 15.82
C GLY A 176 -14.37 -6.02 17.16
N GLU A 177 -13.39 -6.34 18.03
CA GLU A 177 -13.63 -6.83 19.39
C GLU A 177 -14.43 -5.82 20.23
N ALA A 178 -14.03 -4.54 20.19
CA ALA A 178 -14.70 -3.49 20.93
C ALA A 178 -16.17 -3.31 20.51
N ILE A 179 -16.47 -3.41 19.21
CA ILE A 179 -17.84 -3.35 18.70
C ILE A 179 -18.63 -4.58 19.19
N GLY A 180 -18.04 -5.78 19.13
CA GLY A 180 -18.70 -6.98 19.67
C GLY A 180 -19.02 -6.87 21.16
N LEU A 181 -18.15 -6.24 21.95
CA LEU A 181 -18.42 -5.94 23.37
C LEU A 181 -19.56 -4.93 23.54
N CYS A 182 -19.62 -3.87 22.73
CA CYS A 182 -20.71 -2.91 22.76
C CYS A 182 -22.06 -3.61 22.55
N GLU A 183 -22.17 -4.46 21.55
CA GLU A 183 -23.43 -5.19 21.24
C GLU A 183 -23.86 -6.10 22.37
N LYS A 184 -22.91 -6.89 22.92
CA LYS A 184 -23.21 -7.80 24.05
C LYS A 184 -23.56 -7.05 25.33
N ALA A 185 -23.01 -5.86 25.54
CA ALA A 185 -23.31 -5.02 26.71
C ALA A 185 -24.55 -4.14 26.52
N GLY A 186 -25.20 -4.16 25.34
CA GLY A 186 -26.33 -3.28 25.03
C GLY A 186 -25.96 -1.80 24.93
N ILE A 187 -24.71 -1.48 24.61
CA ILE A 187 -24.21 -0.13 24.41
C ILE A 187 -24.38 0.24 22.94
N ASP A 188 -24.91 1.45 22.67
CA ASP A 188 -25.01 1.98 21.31
C ASP A 188 -23.61 2.22 20.73
N ALA A 189 -23.12 1.27 19.93
CA ALA A 189 -21.81 1.34 19.30
C ALA A 189 -21.66 2.56 18.38
N ALA A 190 -22.75 3.11 17.81
CA ALA A 190 -22.66 4.28 16.94
C ALA A 190 -22.21 5.54 17.68
N ARG A 191 -22.40 5.63 18.99
CA ARG A 191 -22.04 6.78 19.82
C ARG A 191 -20.61 6.73 20.36
N ILE A 192 -19.95 5.60 20.30
CA ILE A 192 -18.59 5.43 20.87
C ILE A 192 -17.56 6.38 20.26
N PRO A 193 -17.47 6.58 18.92
CA PRO A 193 -16.51 7.52 18.35
C PRO A 193 -16.66 8.96 18.87
N GLU A 194 -17.91 9.43 19.03
CA GLU A 194 -18.18 10.74 19.59
C GLU A 194 -17.76 10.82 21.07
N CYS A 195 -18.12 9.80 21.84
CA CYS A 195 -17.77 9.71 23.26
C CYS A 195 -16.25 9.74 23.53
N LEU A 196 -15.45 9.12 22.64
CA LEU A 196 -14.00 9.00 22.78
C LEU A 196 -13.22 10.08 22.04
N ALA A 197 -13.90 10.97 21.30
CA ALA A 197 -13.25 12.00 20.49
C ALA A 197 -12.32 12.89 21.33
N GLY A 198 -11.07 13.04 20.83
CA GLY A 198 -10.02 13.80 21.51
C GLY A 198 -9.36 13.08 22.70
N GLY A 199 -9.84 11.91 23.11
CA GLY A 199 -9.22 11.05 24.12
C GLY A 199 -8.11 10.17 23.54
N TYR A 200 -7.40 9.43 24.40
CA TYR A 200 -6.29 8.55 23.97
C TYR A 200 -6.70 7.43 23.02
N ALA A 201 -7.96 6.99 23.05
CA ALA A 201 -8.48 5.97 22.16
C ALA A 201 -8.85 6.51 20.77
N ASP A 202 -8.99 7.82 20.61
CA ASP A 202 -9.29 8.44 19.32
C ASP A 202 -8.14 8.23 18.34
N SER A 203 -8.48 7.77 17.13
CA SER A 203 -7.50 7.51 16.09
C SER A 203 -8.11 7.63 14.68
N ASN A 204 -7.25 7.87 13.68
CA ASN A 204 -7.67 7.89 12.29
C ASN A 204 -8.21 6.52 11.84
N VAL A 205 -7.68 5.43 12.37
CA VAL A 205 -8.19 4.06 12.10
C VAL A 205 -9.63 3.94 12.63
N MET A 206 -9.87 4.37 13.87
CA MET A 206 -11.21 4.37 14.46
C MET A 206 -12.18 5.22 13.64
N LYS A 207 -11.81 6.47 13.33
CA LYS A 207 -12.66 7.39 12.54
C LYS A 207 -13.03 6.82 11.16
N ALA A 208 -12.09 6.14 10.51
CA ALA A 208 -12.30 5.60 9.18
C ALA A 208 -13.10 4.29 9.15
N TYR A 209 -12.89 3.41 10.14
CA TYR A 209 -13.39 2.03 10.08
C TYR A 209 -14.52 1.72 11.04
N TRP A 210 -14.59 2.36 12.21
CA TRP A 210 -15.66 2.13 13.19
C TRP A 210 -17.06 2.31 12.61
N PRO A 211 -17.39 3.44 11.95
CA PRO A 211 -18.73 3.63 11.36
C PRO A 211 -19.08 2.55 10.33
N ARG A 212 -18.12 2.15 9.52
CA ARG A 212 -18.30 1.10 8.51
C ARG A 212 -18.58 -0.26 9.14
N MET A 213 -17.84 -0.61 10.19
CA MET A 213 -18.06 -1.84 10.94
C MET A 213 -19.45 -1.89 11.59
N VAL A 214 -19.88 -0.78 12.21
CA VAL A 214 -21.21 -0.66 12.81
C VAL A 214 -22.31 -0.74 11.74
N GLN A 215 -22.13 -0.08 10.60
CA GLN A 215 -23.07 -0.09 9.46
C GLN A 215 -23.02 -1.37 8.63
N ARG A 216 -22.08 -2.30 8.91
CA ARG A 216 -21.85 -3.50 8.10
C ARG A 216 -21.51 -3.18 6.63
N ASP A 217 -20.87 -2.02 6.39
CA ASP A 217 -20.35 -1.65 5.07
C ASP A 217 -19.02 -2.34 4.82
N PHE A 218 -19.08 -3.43 4.06
CA PHE A 218 -17.91 -4.23 3.68
C PHE A 218 -17.55 -4.05 2.20
N ALA A 219 -18.02 -2.99 1.54
CA ALA A 219 -17.61 -2.63 0.18
C ALA A 219 -16.09 -2.33 0.16
N PRO A 220 -15.28 -2.96 -0.72
CA PRO A 220 -13.83 -2.93 -0.59
C PRO A 220 -13.22 -1.54 -0.83
N ARG A 221 -12.49 -1.04 0.16
CA ARG A 221 -11.48 0.04 0.05
C ARG A 221 -10.07 -0.51 0.26
N GLY A 222 -9.98 -1.71 0.85
CA GLY A 222 -8.82 -2.56 0.99
C GLY A 222 -9.29 -3.98 1.29
N TYR A 223 -8.85 -4.96 0.51
CA TYR A 223 -9.34 -6.34 0.64
C TYR A 223 -8.75 -7.06 1.86
N VAL A 224 -9.54 -7.94 2.51
CA VAL A 224 -9.07 -8.86 3.54
C VAL A 224 -7.83 -9.64 3.07
N ARG A 225 -7.84 -10.18 1.84
CA ARG A 225 -6.69 -10.91 1.29
C ARG A 225 -5.41 -10.09 1.19
N GLN A 226 -5.52 -8.78 0.96
CA GLN A 226 -4.35 -7.90 0.88
C GLN A 226 -3.78 -7.62 2.26
N LEU A 227 -4.62 -7.30 3.25
CA LEU A 227 -4.13 -7.09 4.60
C LEU A 227 -3.60 -8.39 5.22
N LEU A 228 -4.23 -9.53 4.96
CA LEU A 228 -3.71 -10.83 5.38
C LEU A 228 -2.29 -11.07 4.84
N LYS A 229 -2.08 -10.86 3.52
CA LYS A 229 -0.74 -10.94 2.90
C LYS A 229 0.25 -10.01 3.62
N ASP A 230 -0.15 -8.78 3.89
CA ASP A 230 0.71 -7.80 4.54
C ASP A 230 1.07 -8.24 5.97
N LEU A 231 0.12 -8.75 6.75
CA LEU A 231 0.37 -9.27 8.11
C LEU A 231 1.27 -10.53 8.09
N GLU A 232 1.12 -11.39 7.08
CA GLU A 232 2.02 -12.53 6.87
C GLU A 232 3.46 -12.07 6.59
N MET A 233 3.64 -11.01 5.79
CA MET A 233 4.95 -10.39 5.57
C MET A 233 5.52 -9.76 6.85
N VAL A 234 4.68 -9.07 7.65
CA VAL A 234 5.10 -8.54 8.97
C VAL A 234 5.57 -9.66 9.88
N SER A 235 4.83 -10.77 9.97
CA SER A 235 5.20 -11.94 10.79
C SER A 235 6.54 -12.54 10.34
N ALA A 236 6.73 -12.71 9.03
CA ALA A 236 7.98 -13.23 8.48
C ALA A 236 9.17 -12.29 8.75
N TRP A 237 8.97 -10.98 8.58
CA TRP A 237 9.98 -9.97 8.83
C TRP A 237 10.34 -9.88 10.33
N ALA A 238 9.34 -9.88 11.23
CA ALA A 238 9.58 -9.91 12.68
C ALA A 238 10.40 -11.14 13.11
N LYS A 239 10.10 -12.33 12.56
CA LYS A 239 10.88 -13.55 12.80
C LYS A 239 12.32 -13.42 12.33
N SER A 240 12.57 -12.83 11.15
CA SER A 240 13.94 -12.60 10.65
C SER A 240 14.74 -11.66 11.56
N LEU A 241 14.07 -10.72 12.21
CA LEU A 241 14.65 -9.80 13.19
C LEU A 241 14.68 -10.38 14.63
N ARG A 242 14.21 -11.62 14.84
CA ARG A 242 14.06 -12.23 16.16
C ARG A 242 13.21 -11.39 17.12
N SER A 243 12.24 -10.63 16.59
CA SER A 243 11.33 -9.78 17.36
C SER A 243 10.03 -10.53 17.68
N ARG A 244 9.50 -10.33 18.89
CA ARG A 244 8.21 -10.90 19.30
C ARG A 244 7.07 -9.94 18.99
N THR A 245 6.00 -10.45 18.39
CA THR A 245 4.82 -9.65 17.98
C THR A 245 3.50 -10.35 18.35
N PRO A 246 3.28 -10.75 19.63
CA PRO A 246 2.14 -11.60 20.01
C PRO A 246 0.78 -10.94 19.71
N VAL A 247 0.64 -9.63 19.85
CA VAL A 247 -0.61 -8.91 19.55
C VAL A 247 -0.91 -8.92 18.04
N MET A 248 0.13 -8.75 17.22
CA MET A 248 0.00 -8.86 15.77
C MET A 248 -0.31 -10.29 15.34
N ASP A 249 0.28 -11.29 15.98
CA ASP A 249 0.01 -12.71 15.69
C ASP A 249 -1.48 -13.04 15.93
N SER A 250 -2.09 -12.50 16.99
CA SER A 250 -3.53 -12.63 17.25
C SER A 250 -4.38 -11.99 16.14
N ALA A 251 -4.03 -10.79 15.70
CA ALA A 251 -4.71 -10.14 14.58
C ALA A 251 -4.55 -10.93 13.27
N LEU A 252 -3.36 -11.48 13.01
CA LEU A 252 -3.08 -12.32 11.83
C LEU A 252 -3.99 -13.56 11.83
N GLU A 253 -4.18 -14.24 12.97
CA GLU A 253 -5.10 -15.38 13.05
C GLU A 253 -6.56 -14.98 12.77
N ALA A 254 -7.02 -13.83 13.25
CA ALA A 254 -8.35 -13.33 12.92
C ALA A 254 -8.54 -13.15 11.39
N TYR A 255 -7.55 -12.59 10.69
CA TYR A 255 -7.62 -12.47 9.23
C TYR A 255 -7.50 -13.80 8.49
N ARG A 256 -6.78 -14.78 9.03
CA ARG A 256 -6.77 -16.16 8.52
C ARG A 256 -8.13 -16.82 8.67
N GLU A 257 -8.80 -16.61 9.80
CA GLU A 257 -10.16 -17.11 10.02
C GLU A 257 -11.16 -16.48 9.03
N LEU A 258 -11.08 -15.16 8.78
CA LEU A 258 -11.89 -14.49 7.77
C LEU A 258 -11.71 -15.12 6.38
N LYS A 259 -10.46 -15.42 5.99
CA LYS A 259 -10.17 -16.09 4.72
C LYS A 259 -10.82 -17.49 4.68
N LYS A 260 -10.70 -18.27 5.75
CA LYS A 260 -11.33 -19.61 5.86
C LYS A 260 -12.86 -19.54 5.75
N LYS A 261 -13.47 -18.45 6.25
CA LYS A 261 -14.92 -18.20 6.13
C LYS A 261 -15.35 -17.62 4.77
N GLY A 262 -14.44 -17.52 3.78
CA GLY A 262 -14.75 -17.05 2.42
C GLY A 262 -14.84 -15.53 2.27
N HIS A 263 -14.33 -14.75 3.21
CA HIS A 263 -14.45 -13.28 3.21
C HIS A 263 -13.25 -12.56 2.58
N SER A 264 -12.44 -13.22 1.79
CA SER A 264 -11.21 -12.67 1.18
C SER A 264 -11.42 -11.42 0.34
N GLU A 265 -12.56 -11.32 -0.34
CA GLU A 265 -12.89 -10.22 -1.25
C GLU A 265 -13.68 -9.09 -0.58
N LEU A 266 -14.00 -9.21 0.71
CA LEU A 266 -14.59 -8.13 1.48
C LEU A 266 -13.52 -7.12 1.92
N ASP A 267 -14.00 -5.95 2.36
CA ASP A 267 -13.17 -4.93 3.00
C ASP A 267 -12.56 -5.44 4.31
N THR A 268 -11.42 -4.90 4.70
CA THR A 268 -10.72 -5.22 5.95
C THR A 268 -11.58 -4.99 7.20
N SER A 269 -12.60 -4.10 7.14
CA SER A 269 -13.60 -3.88 8.18
C SER A 269 -14.44 -5.14 8.49
N ALA A 270 -14.48 -6.12 7.57
CA ALA A 270 -15.20 -7.38 7.78
C ALA A 270 -14.69 -8.21 8.96
N VAL A 271 -13.54 -7.86 9.56
CA VAL A 271 -13.02 -8.52 10.76
C VAL A 271 -14.02 -8.48 11.93
N VAL A 272 -14.88 -7.46 12.01
CA VAL A 272 -15.94 -7.36 13.00
C VAL A 272 -16.91 -8.56 12.98
N LYS A 273 -17.10 -9.21 11.81
CA LYS A 273 -17.96 -10.40 11.67
C LYS A 273 -17.53 -11.59 12.53
N LEU A 274 -16.32 -11.60 13.04
CA LEU A 274 -15.83 -12.65 13.93
C LEU A 274 -16.29 -12.49 15.38
N TYR A 275 -16.78 -11.32 15.76
CA TYR A 275 -17.08 -10.93 17.14
C TYR A 275 -18.57 -10.68 17.41
N LEU A 276 -19.38 -10.79 16.37
CA LEU A 276 -20.85 -10.54 16.40
C LEU A 276 -21.65 -11.81 16.66
#